data_295634af027b95128ab227a87673caa3
#
_entry.id   295634af027b95128ab227a87673caa3
#
_cell.length_a   1.000
_cell.length_b   1.000
_cell.length_c   1.000
_cell.angle_alpha   90.00
_cell.angle_beta   90.00
_cell.angle_gamma   90.00
#
_symmetry.space_group_name_H-M   'P 1'
#
loop_
_entity.id
_entity.type
_entity.pdbx_description
1 polymer ?
#
loop_
_entity_poly.entity_id
_entity_poly.type
_entity_poly.pdbx_seq_one_letter_code
_entity_poly.pdbx_strand_id
1 'polypeptide(L)'
;MKTYMASSETIETKWFVVDAAGQRLGRLATEVASVLRGKHKPTFTPHVNCGDYVIIVNAEKIELTGNKWNDKLYYTHSGYMSGLTTTTAKVMIQEKPVHMVELAIKGMLPKTKLGDQMFNRLFVYAGAEHKHSAQKPEVMLIKG
;
A
#
# COMPACT_ATOMS: atom_id res chain seq x y z
N MET A 1 -13.27 19.58 29.55
CA MET A 1 -12.95 19.41 28.12
C MET A 1 -12.68 17.94 27.83
N LYS A 2 -13.40 17.36 26.90
CA LYS A 2 -13.19 15.94 26.52
C LYS A 2 -12.41 15.86 25.21
N THR A 3 -11.37 15.06 25.17
CA THR A 3 -10.66 14.74 23.94
C THR A 3 -11.52 13.82 23.07
N TYR A 4 -11.59 14.08 21.76
CA TYR A 4 -12.28 13.22 20.83
C TYR A 4 -11.56 11.87 20.72
N MET A 5 -12.33 10.79 20.83
CA MET A 5 -11.87 9.43 20.59
C MET A 5 -12.76 8.77 19.55
N ALA A 6 -12.19 8.33 18.44
CA ALA A 6 -12.94 7.63 17.41
C ALA A 6 -13.38 6.25 17.89
N SER A 7 -14.57 5.83 17.45
CA SER A 7 -15.06 4.45 17.61
C SER A 7 -15.34 3.85 16.24
N SER A 8 -15.46 2.53 16.17
CA SER A 8 -15.78 1.83 14.93
C SER A 8 -17.08 2.28 14.28
N GLU A 9 -18.02 2.79 15.09
CA GLU A 9 -19.34 3.27 14.63
C GLU A 9 -19.31 4.71 14.10
N THR A 10 -18.36 5.52 14.56
CA THR A 10 -18.27 6.95 14.21
C THR A 10 -17.32 7.26 13.07
N ILE A 11 -16.55 6.27 12.59
CA ILE A 11 -15.55 6.45 11.54
C ILE A 11 -16.23 6.36 10.17
N GLU A 12 -16.10 7.42 9.38
CA GLU A 12 -16.47 7.42 7.98
C GLU A 12 -15.28 6.97 7.14
N THR A 13 -15.49 5.97 6.29
CA THR A 13 -14.47 5.45 5.37
C THR A 13 -14.79 5.86 3.93
N LYS A 14 -13.76 6.24 3.19
CA LYS A 14 -13.84 6.56 1.78
C LYS A 14 -13.03 5.58 0.95
N TRP A 15 -13.29 5.54 -0.33
CA TRP A 15 -12.54 4.77 -1.29
C TRP A 15 -11.76 5.69 -2.21
N PHE A 16 -10.46 5.41 -2.36
CA PHE A 16 -9.59 6.16 -3.25
C PHE A 16 -8.98 5.24 -4.30
N VAL A 17 -8.82 5.76 -5.50
CA VAL A 17 -8.07 5.11 -6.56
C VAL A 17 -6.81 5.93 -6.87
N VAL A 18 -5.68 5.24 -6.98
CA VAL A 18 -4.36 5.82 -7.25
C VAL A 18 -3.78 5.17 -8.50
N ASP A 19 -3.33 5.98 -9.44
CA ASP A 19 -2.58 5.49 -10.60
C ASP A 19 -1.10 5.44 -10.27
N ALA A 20 -0.51 4.24 -10.33
CA ALA A 20 0.91 4.01 -10.06
C ALA A 20 1.81 4.26 -11.29
N ALA A 21 1.23 4.45 -12.48
CA ALA A 21 2.02 4.65 -13.69
C ALA A 21 2.94 5.88 -13.58
N GLY A 22 4.24 5.68 -13.79
CA GLY A 22 5.24 6.74 -13.70
C GLY A 22 5.52 7.25 -12.28
N GLN A 23 4.91 6.66 -11.25
CA GLN A 23 5.14 7.03 -9.85
C GLN A 23 6.30 6.24 -9.26
N ARG A 24 7.05 6.87 -8.37
CA ARG A 24 8.14 6.22 -7.63
C ARG A 24 7.57 5.38 -6.50
N LEU A 25 7.98 4.12 -6.43
CA LEU A 25 7.45 3.13 -5.48
C LEU A 25 7.46 3.63 -4.02
N GLY A 26 8.60 4.15 -3.55
CA GLY A 26 8.72 4.59 -2.15
C GLY A 26 7.81 5.76 -1.80
N ARG A 27 7.70 6.74 -2.67
CA ARG A 27 6.87 7.94 -2.47
C ARG A 27 5.37 7.61 -2.51
N LEU A 28 4.96 6.81 -3.49
CA LEU A 28 3.60 6.30 -3.57
C LEU A 28 3.25 5.50 -2.31
N ALA A 29 4.12 4.59 -1.89
CA ALA A 29 3.89 3.75 -0.71
C ALA A 29 3.76 4.57 0.57
N THR A 30 4.53 5.65 0.74
CA THR A 30 4.44 6.54 1.90
C THR A 30 3.09 7.23 2.01
N GLU A 31 2.59 7.78 0.91
CA GLU A 31 1.30 8.47 0.90
C GLU A 31 0.13 7.49 1.09
N VAL A 32 0.16 6.37 0.41
CA VAL A 32 -0.85 5.32 0.55
C VAL A 32 -0.89 4.76 1.98
N ALA A 33 0.27 4.50 2.59
CA ALA A 33 0.34 4.04 3.97
C ALA A 33 -0.24 5.06 4.96
N SER A 34 -0.01 6.35 4.75
CA SER A 34 -0.60 7.42 5.56
C SER A 34 -2.14 7.44 5.46
N VAL A 35 -2.68 7.24 4.28
CA VAL A 35 -4.14 7.17 4.05
C VAL A 35 -4.74 5.91 4.68
N LEU A 36 -4.10 4.76 4.53
CA LEU A 36 -4.53 3.50 5.13
C LEU A 36 -4.54 3.57 6.67
N ARG A 37 -3.59 4.27 7.26
CA ARG A 37 -3.53 4.49 8.71
C ARG A 37 -4.52 5.54 9.19
N GLY A 38 -4.94 6.46 8.34
CA GLY A 38 -5.87 7.53 8.67
C GLY A 38 -5.22 8.81 9.24
N LYS A 39 -3.91 8.97 9.09
CA LYS A 39 -3.18 10.16 9.58
C LYS A 39 -3.60 11.46 8.91
N HIS A 40 -4.23 11.42 7.75
CA HIS A 40 -4.75 12.59 7.04
C HIS A 40 -6.04 13.15 7.67
N LYS A 41 -6.68 12.39 8.57
CA LYS A 41 -7.92 12.79 9.24
C LYS A 41 -7.63 13.49 10.57
N PRO A 42 -8.30 14.62 10.88
CA PRO A 42 -8.16 15.28 12.19
C PRO A 42 -8.70 14.42 13.34
N THR A 43 -9.58 13.46 13.03
CA THR A 43 -10.17 12.51 13.99
C THR A 43 -9.31 11.26 14.23
N PHE A 44 -8.07 11.26 13.75
CA PHE A 44 -7.16 10.12 13.91
C PHE A 44 -7.00 9.70 15.38
N THR A 45 -7.24 8.41 15.65
CA THR A 45 -7.06 7.80 16.97
C THR A 45 -6.18 6.56 16.81
N PRO A 46 -5.03 6.47 17.53
CA PRO A 46 -4.03 5.41 17.27
C PRO A 46 -4.51 3.98 17.51
N HIS A 47 -5.44 3.75 18.42
CA HIS A 47 -5.92 2.42 18.78
C HIS A 47 -7.07 1.90 17.91
N VAL A 48 -7.58 2.73 16.99
CA VAL A 48 -8.71 2.39 16.11
C VAL A 48 -8.27 2.50 14.65
N ASN A 49 -8.82 1.65 13.80
CA ASN A 49 -8.56 1.70 12.35
C ASN A 49 -9.37 2.83 11.71
N CYS A 50 -8.78 4.03 11.65
CA CYS A 50 -9.40 5.25 11.12
C CYS A 50 -9.18 5.45 9.61
N GLY A 51 -8.41 4.57 8.96
CA GLY A 51 -8.01 4.74 7.56
C GLY A 51 -9.11 4.52 6.54
N ASP A 52 -8.81 4.84 5.31
CA ASP A 52 -9.66 4.66 4.16
C ASP A 52 -9.21 3.45 3.32
N TYR A 53 -10.03 3.07 2.35
CA TYR A 53 -9.70 2.05 1.37
C TYR A 53 -8.93 2.67 0.21
N VAL A 54 -7.89 2.00 -0.25
CA VAL A 54 -7.07 2.46 -1.38
C VAL A 54 -6.97 1.37 -2.44
N ILE A 55 -7.22 1.76 -3.68
CA ILE A 55 -7.08 0.93 -4.87
C ILE A 55 -5.89 1.48 -5.66
N ILE A 56 -4.91 0.65 -5.96
CA ILE A 56 -3.77 1.02 -6.80
C ILE A 56 -3.91 0.30 -8.14
N VAL A 57 -3.83 1.05 -9.23
CA VAL A 57 -3.86 0.52 -10.59
C VAL A 57 -2.53 0.76 -11.29
N ASN A 58 -2.28 0.05 -12.37
CA ASN A 58 -1.03 0.13 -13.14
C ASN A 58 0.24 -0.18 -12.34
N ALA A 59 0.18 -1.14 -11.42
CA ALA A 59 1.35 -1.51 -10.60
C ALA A 59 2.56 -1.97 -11.44
N GLU A 60 2.34 -2.52 -12.61
CA GLU A 60 3.41 -2.93 -13.55
C GLU A 60 4.22 -1.76 -14.11
N LYS A 61 3.67 -0.53 -14.11
CA LYS A 61 4.28 0.69 -14.65
C LYS A 61 4.92 1.56 -13.58
N ILE A 62 5.11 1.05 -12.38
CA ILE A 62 5.76 1.78 -11.30
C ILE A 62 7.25 1.95 -11.57
N GLU A 63 7.85 3.03 -11.08
CA GLU A 63 9.24 3.37 -11.31
C GLU A 63 10.10 3.25 -10.05
N LEU A 64 11.36 2.90 -10.26
CA LEU A 64 12.43 2.98 -9.26
C LEU A 64 13.53 3.92 -9.76
N THR A 65 14.12 4.67 -8.86
CA THR A 65 15.19 5.61 -9.17
C THR A 65 16.58 4.96 -9.09
N GLY A 66 17.54 5.53 -9.83
CA GLY A 66 18.93 5.06 -9.84
C GLY A 66 19.05 3.64 -10.38
N ASN A 67 19.98 2.88 -9.83
CA ASN A 67 20.26 1.49 -10.25
C ASN A 67 19.48 0.43 -9.46
N LYS A 68 18.38 0.81 -8.80
CA LYS A 68 17.62 -0.10 -7.92
C LYS A 68 17.02 -1.30 -8.66
N TRP A 69 16.74 -1.20 -9.93
CA TRP A 69 16.26 -2.32 -10.73
C TRP A 69 17.21 -3.52 -10.69
N ASN A 70 18.50 -3.29 -10.67
CA ASN A 70 19.54 -4.32 -10.62
C ASN A 70 20.02 -4.59 -9.19
N ASP A 71 20.08 -3.58 -8.33
CA ASP A 71 20.71 -3.67 -7.01
C ASP A 71 19.73 -4.03 -5.89
N LYS A 72 18.44 -3.66 -6.01
CA LYS A 72 17.44 -3.98 -4.99
C LYS A 72 17.08 -5.45 -5.06
N LEU A 73 17.27 -6.15 -3.93
CA LEU A 73 17.00 -7.58 -3.80
C LEU A 73 15.81 -7.84 -2.87
N TYR A 74 15.00 -8.80 -3.25
CA TYR A 74 13.91 -9.33 -2.43
C TYR A 74 14.26 -10.76 -2.01
N TYR A 75 14.16 -11.03 -0.72
CA TYR A 75 14.51 -12.30 -0.13
C TYR A 75 13.26 -13.04 0.36
N THR A 76 13.19 -14.33 0.04
CA THR A 76 12.20 -15.25 0.60
C THR A 76 12.91 -16.51 1.09
N HIS A 77 12.39 -17.12 2.15
CA HIS A 77 12.96 -18.34 2.71
C HIS A 77 11.88 -19.40 2.90
N SER A 78 12.13 -20.60 2.41
CA SER A 78 11.18 -21.73 2.51
C SER A 78 11.09 -22.36 3.90
N GLY A 79 12.03 -22.05 4.81
CA GLY A 79 12.15 -22.68 6.12
C GLY A 79 13.01 -23.96 6.14
N TYR A 80 13.48 -24.43 5.00
CA TYR A 80 14.39 -25.57 4.89
C TYR A 80 15.85 -25.12 4.72
N MET A 81 16.79 -26.02 4.94
CA MET A 81 18.21 -25.76 4.69
C MET A 81 18.41 -25.33 3.24
N SER A 82 19.23 -24.28 3.01
CA SER A 82 19.48 -23.68 1.69
C SER A 82 18.22 -23.14 0.99
N GLY A 83 17.17 -22.83 1.73
CA GLY A 83 15.88 -22.38 1.21
C GLY A 83 15.78 -20.88 0.92
N LEU A 84 16.88 -20.12 1.00
CA LEU A 84 16.89 -18.71 0.67
C LEU A 84 16.77 -18.48 -0.84
N THR A 85 15.75 -17.75 -1.26
CA THR A 85 15.57 -17.32 -2.66
C THR A 85 15.75 -15.81 -2.76
N THR A 86 16.57 -15.38 -3.70
CA THR A 86 16.86 -13.96 -3.95
C THR A 86 16.33 -13.56 -5.32
N THR A 87 15.56 -12.50 -5.38
CA THR A 87 14.96 -11.98 -6.62
C THR A 87 15.32 -10.49 -6.76
N THR A 88 15.77 -10.07 -7.93
CA THR A 88 16.02 -8.64 -8.21
C THR A 88 14.71 -7.90 -8.45
N ALA A 89 14.71 -6.59 -8.24
CA ALA A 89 13.53 -5.77 -8.50
C ALA A 89 13.06 -5.86 -9.97
N LYS A 90 14.00 -5.98 -10.90
CA LYS A 90 13.72 -6.15 -12.33
C LYS A 90 12.90 -7.41 -12.64
N VAL A 91 13.24 -8.52 -12.00
CA VAL A 91 12.48 -9.79 -12.14
C VAL A 91 11.16 -9.70 -11.39
N MET A 92 11.15 -9.10 -10.21
CA MET A 92 9.95 -8.96 -9.38
C MET A 92 8.84 -8.17 -10.09
N ILE A 93 9.18 -7.09 -10.78
CA ILE A 93 8.18 -6.28 -11.50
C ILE A 93 7.57 -7.03 -12.70
N GLN A 94 8.32 -7.93 -13.31
CA GLN A 94 7.85 -8.73 -14.43
C GLN A 94 6.95 -9.88 -13.99
N GLU A 95 7.33 -10.57 -12.92
CA GLU A 95 6.60 -11.77 -12.45
C GLU A 95 5.46 -11.44 -11.48
N LYS A 96 5.72 -10.52 -10.52
CA LYS A 96 4.81 -10.23 -9.39
C LYS A 96 4.74 -8.73 -9.08
N PRO A 97 4.26 -7.89 -10.00
CA PRO A 97 4.20 -6.43 -9.79
C PRO A 97 3.32 -6.05 -8.61
N VAL A 98 2.19 -6.72 -8.43
CA VAL A 98 1.27 -6.50 -7.31
C VAL A 98 1.98 -6.74 -5.98
N HIS A 99 2.68 -7.85 -5.85
CA HIS A 99 3.39 -8.22 -4.62
C HIS A 99 4.51 -7.22 -4.27
N MET A 100 5.21 -6.69 -5.26
CA MET A 100 6.24 -5.66 -5.06
C MET A 100 5.67 -4.39 -4.40
N VAL A 101 4.52 -3.92 -4.87
CA VAL A 101 3.84 -2.74 -4.31
C VAL A 101 3.29 -3.05 -2.91
N GLU A 102 2.68 -4.20 -2.73
CA GLU A 102 2.15 -4.65 -1.44
C GLU A 102 3.23 -4.73 -0.36
N LEU A 103 4.40 -5.30 -0.69
CA LEU A 103 5.54 -5.37 0.24
C LEU A 103 6.03 -3.99 0.67
N ALA A 104 6.11 -3.04 -0.26
CA ALA A 104 6.54 -1.68 0.05
C ALA A 104 5.58 -1.00 1.03
N ILE A 105 4.29 -1.13 0.80
CA ILE A 105 3.25 -0.52 1.66
C ILE A 105 3.17 -1.24 3.01
N LYS A 106 3.18 -2.56 3.01
CA LYS A 106 3.15 -3.36 4.25
C LYS A 106 4.33 -3.05 5.16
N GLY A 107 5.51 -2.82 4.58
CA GLY A 107 6.71 -2.39 5.32
C GLY A 107 6.56 -1.04 6.03
N MET A 108 5.68 -0.17 5.53
CA MET A 108 5.41 1.16 6.10
C MET A 108 4.22 1.19 7.07
N LEU A 109 3.43 0.13 7.13
CA LEU A 109 2.33 -0.01 8.08
C LEU A 109 2.82 -0.56 9.43
N PRO A 110 2.09 -0.33 10.54
CA PRO A 110 2.43 -0.91 11.84
C PRO A 110 2.49 -2.45 11.79
N LYS A 111 3.42 -3.03 12.56
CA LYS A 111 3.62 -4.49 12.66
C LYS A 111 2.73 -5.13 13.74
N THR A 112 1.47 -4.74 13.79
CA THR A 112 0.49 -5.17 14.78
C THR A 112 -0.75 -5.75 14.13
N LYS A 113 -1.66 -6.33 14.92
CA LYS A 113 -2.96 -6.79 14.43
C LYS A 113 -3.75 -5.67 13.75
N LEU A 114 -3.67 -4.45 14.30
CA LEU A 114 -4.29 -3.28 13.69
C LEU A 114 -3.67 -2.94 12.32
N GLY A 115 -2.34 -3.07 12.19
CA GLY A 115 -1.65 -2.91 10.92
C GLY A 115 -2.07 -3.92 9.86
N ASP A 116 -2.33 -5.16 10.24
CA ASP A 116 -2.88 -6.19 9.33
C ASP A 116 -4.28 -5.85 8.85
N GLN A 117 -5.12 -5.30 9.72
CA GLN A 117 -6.44 -4.80 9.35
C GLN A 117 -6.37 -3.61 8.38
N MET A 118 -5.39 -2.72 8.57
CA MET A 118 -5.14 -1.61 7.64
C MET A 118 -4.69 -2.13 6.27
N PHE A 119 -3.85 -3.13 6.24
CA PHE A 119 -3.38 -3.75 5.00
C PHE A 119 -4.51 -4.43 4.21
N ASN A 120 -5.52 -4.97 4.87
CA ASN A 120 -6.69 -5.56 4.22
C ASN A 120 -7.56 -4.53 3.47
N ARG A 121 -7.35 -3.24 3.69
CA ARG A 121 -8.00 -2.15 2.97
C ARG A 121 -7.26 -1.70 1.71
N LEU A 122 -6.17 -2.35 1.40
CA LEU A 122 -5.37 -2.11 0.19
C LEU A 122 -5.73 -3.13 -0.89
N PHE A 123 -5.98 -2.62 -2.10
CA PHE A 123 -6.23 -3.43 -3.29
C PHE A 123 -5.28 -2.97 -4.40
N VAL A 124 -4.46 -3.86 -4.90
CA VAL A 124 -3.46 -3.57 -5.92
C VAL A 124 -3.75 -4.36 -7.19
N TYR A 125 -3.76 -3.69 -8.31
CA TYR A 125 -3.98 -4.27 -9.64
C TYR A 125 -2.81 -3.94 -10.56
N ALA A 126 -2.34 -4.94 -11.31
CA ALA A 126 -1.25 -4.76 -12.27
C ALA A 126 -1.67 -3.87 -13.46
N GLY A 127 -2.88 -4.07 -13.96
CA GLY A 127 -3.44 -3.31 -15.08
C GLY A 127 -4.19 -2.05 -14.65
N ALA A 128 -4.85 -1.42 -15.63
CA ALA A 128 -5.61 -0.18 -15.42
C ALA A 128 -7.02 -0.38 -14.85
N GLU A 129 -7.53 -1.62 -14.91
CA GLU A 129 -8.90 -1.94 -14.49
C GLU A 129 -8.95 -2.45 -13.05
N HIS A 130 -10.00 -2.09 -12.33
CA HIS A 130 -10.29 -2.59 -10.98
C HIS A 130 -11.76 -3.04 -10.88
N LYS A 131 -12.07 -3.85 -9.87
CA LYS A 131 -13.40 -4.44 -9.66
C LYS A 131 -14.30 -3.63 -8.70
N HIS A 132 -13.92 -2.41 -8.35
CA HIS A 132 -14.53 -1.62 -7.29
C HIS A 132 -15.35 -0.42 -7.79
N SER A 133 -15.97 -0.52 -8.96
CA SER A 133 -16.79 0.56 -9.52
C SER A 133 -18.04 0.88 -8.68
N ALA A 134 -18.59 -0.14 -8.00
CA ALA A 134 -19.77 0.03 -7.16
C ALA A 134 -19.51 0.94 -5.94
N GLN A 135 -18.28 0.97 -5.43
CA GLN A 135 -17.87 1.81 -4.31
C GLN A 135 -17.63 3.27 -4.68
N LYS A 136 -17.64 3.61 -5.97
CA LYS A 136 -17.42 4.95 -6.51
C LYS A 136 -16.16 5.62 -5.93
N PRO A 137 -14.97 5.03 -6.15
CA PRO A 137 -13.74 5.56 -5.58
C PRO A 137 -13.39 6.94 -6.14
N GLU A 138 -12.91 7.81 -5.26
CA GLU A 138 -12.40 9.13 -5.64
C GLU A 138 -10.95 9.01 -6.12
N VAL A 139 -10.57 9.81 -7.11
CA VAL A 139 -9.19 9.83 -7.60
C VAL A 139 -8.30 10.58 -6.61
N MET A 140 -7.21 9.94 -6.18
CA MET A 140 -6.21 10.55 -5.32
C MET A 140 -4.92 10.76 -6.11
N LEU A 141 -4.40 11.99 -6.10
CA LEU A 141 -3.14 12.34 -6.73
C LEU A 141 -1.98 12.22 -5.74
N ILE A 142 -0.90 11.59 -6.17
CA ILE A 142 0.32 11.44 -5.38
C ILE A 142 1.23 12.65 -5.62
N LYS A 143 1.70 13.25 -4.55
CA LYS A 143 2.58 14.45 -4.59
C LYS A 143 4.06 14.10 -4.81
N GLY A 144 4.34 12.89 -5.06
CA GLY A 144 5.70 12.41 -5.31
C GLY A 144 6.19 12.69 -6.70
#